data_b88534cdbf9a57ad391c505b1fd0a129
#
_entry.id   b88534cdbf9a57ad391c505b1fd0a129
#
_cell.length_a   1.000
_cell.length_b   1.000
_cell.length_c   1.000
_cell.angle_alpha   90.00
_cell.angle_beta   90.00
_cell.angle_gamma   90.00
#
_symmetry.space_group_name_H-M   'P 1'
#
loop_
_entity.id
_entity.type
_entity.pdbx_description
1 polymer ?
#
loop_
_entity_poly.entity_id
_entity_poly.type
_entity_poly.pdbx_seq_one_letter_code
_entity_poly.pdbx_strand_id
1 'polypeptide(L)'
;MTLTRSLAGITLAAGILALAPLATATAAQAAAPKPWGPYYAAGSKAKVSGSLTAAAKDDPSLPAPYVKVAGSVTSLTHKASTCGWALFRVSYFDAAKQPHLAYRNYRTCSYGAKKTFAFTVKNVGEVELKTCSETKAAKPSLNCQYAGTWKTLYAYYK
;
A
#
# COMPACT_ATOMS: atom_id res chain seq x y z
N MET A 1 -36.99 -73.78 -27.83
CA MET A 1 -36.72 -74.41 -26.52
C MET A 1 -35.23 -74.51 -26.38
N THR A 2 -34.59 -73.71 -25.61
CA THR A 2 -33.39 -74.00 -24.79
C THR A 2 -32.91 -72.72 -24.17
N LEU A 3 -33.06 -72.68 -22.90
CA LEU A 3 -32.53 -71.59 -22.04
C LEU A 3 -31.05 -71.79 -21.80
N THR A 4 -30.24 -70.78 -22.04
CA THR A 4 -28.85 -70.74 -21.58
C THR A 4 -28.65 -69.61 -20.61
N ARG A 5 -28.41 -69.90 -19.32
CA ARG A 5 -28.07 -68.98 -18.25
C ARG A 5 -26.57 -68.67 -18.39
N SER A 6 -26.26 -67.32 -18.49
CA SER A 6 -24.91 -66.85 -18.36
C SER A 6 -24.76 -66.19 -16.98
N LEU A 7 -23.80 -66.72 -16.21
CA LEU A 7 -23.37 -66.17 -14.93
C LEU A 7 -22.51 -64.92 -15.15
N ALA A 8 -22.93 -63.80 -14.61
CA ALA A 8 -22.15 -62.58 -14.58
C ALA A 8 -21.19 -62.61 -13.39
N GLY A 9 -19.87 -62.59 -13.67
CA GLY A 9 -18.83 -62.45 -12.67
C GLY A 9 -18.73 -60.99 -12.17
N ILE A 10 -18.82 -60.81 -10.86
CA ILE A 10 -18.60 -59.52 -10.20
C ILE A 10 -17.11 -59.37 -9.91
N THR A 11 -16.43 -58.50 -10.63
CA THR A 11 -15.07 -58.05 -10.32
C THR A 11 -15.11 -56.86 -9.35
N LEU A 12 -14.72 -57.09 -8.09
CA LEU A 12 -14.45 -56.01 -7.13
C LEU A 12 -13.16 -55.29 -7.53
N ALA A 13 -13.29 -54.10 -8.03
CA ALA A 13 -12.16 -53.18 -8.19
C ALA A 13 -11.93 -52.42 -6.87
N ALA A 14 -10.87 -52.75 -6.14
CA ALA A 14 -10.42 -52.01 -4.96
C ALA A 14 -9.80 -50.68 -5.44
N GLY A 15 -10.57 -49.57 -5.30
CA GLY A 15 -10.11 -48.22 -5.56
C GLY A 15 -9.20 -47.74 -4.43
N ILE A 16 -7.91 -47.55 -4.71
CA ILE A 16 -6.97 -46.90 -3.81
C ILE A 16 -7.29 -45.38 -3.85
N LEU A 17 -7.94 -44.85 -2.82
CA LEU A 17 -8.09 -43.42 -2.60
C LEU A 17 -6.72 -42.83 -2.24
N ALA A 18 -6.03 -42.26 -3.22
CA ALA A 18 -4.85 -41.43 -2.98
C ALA A 18 -5.29 -40.13 -2.32
N LEU A 19 -5.10 -40.00 -1.00
CA LEU A 19 -5.21 -38.75 -0.28
C LEU A 19 -4.05 -37.84 -0.71
N ALA A 20 -4.31 -36.94 -1.66
CA ALA A 20 -3.37 -35.87 -1.97
C ALA A 20 -3.34 -34.87 -0.77
N PRO A 21 -2.17 -34.53 -0.23
CA PRO A 21 -2.07 -33.51 0.81
C PRO A 21 -2.49 -32.17 0.19
N LEU A 22 -3.59 -31.59 0.69
CA LEU A 22 -3.95 -30.21 0.42
C LEU A 22 -2.88 -29.32 1.05
N ALA A 23 -1.92 -28.88 0.24
CA ALA A 23 -0.99 -27.82 0.63
C ALA A 23 -1.82 -26.54 0.84
N THR A 24 -2.18 -26.24 2.08
CA THR A 24 -2.77 -24.96 2.47
C THR A 24 -1.68 -23.91 2.29
N ALA A 25 -1.73 -23.19 1.16
CA ALA A 25 -0.95 -21.97 0.99
C ALA A 25 -1.39 -20.99 2.07
N THR A 26 -0.58 -20.81 3.11
CA THR A 26 -0.75 -19.77 4.10
C THR A 26 -0.62 -18.43 3.38
N ALA A 27 -1.75 -17.81 3.09
CA ALA A 27 -1.77 -16.43 2.58
C ALA A 27 -1.07 -15.56 3.64
N ALA A 28 0.02 -14.92 3.27
CA ALA A 28 0.74 -13.99 4.13
C ALA A 28 -0.28 -12.96 4.65
N GLN A 29 -0.57 -13.02 5.94
CA GLN A 29 -1.61 -12.23 6.56
C GLN A 29 -1.15 -10.77 6.57
N ALA A 30 -1.79 -9.92 5.78
CA ALA A 30 -1.51 -8.49 5.77
C ALA A 30 -1.80 -7.92 7.17
N ALA A 31 -0.86 -7.18 7.74
CA ALA A 31 -1.08 -6.50 9.00
C ALA A 31 -2.29 -5.56 8.89
N ALA A 32 -3.00 -5.36 10.00
CA ALA A 32 -4.13 -4.43 10.05
C ALA A 32 -3.68 -3.00 9.64
N PRO A 33 -4.53 -2.23 8.93
CA PRO A 33 -4.19 -0.87 8.56
C PRO A 33 -3.91 0.00 9.79
N LYS A 34 -2.71 0.57 9.88
CA LYS A 34 -2.30 1.48 10.95
C LYS A 34 -2.68 2.92 10.55
N PRO A 35 -3.52 3.64 11.31
CA PRO A 35 -3.87 5.03 11.02
C PRO A 35 -2.67 5.95 11.22
N TRP A 36 -2.61 7.04 10.46
CA TRP A 36 -1.62 8.11 10.60
C TRP A 36 -2.23 9.49 10.34
N GLY A 37 -1.61 10.51 10.94
CA GLY A 37 -2.09 11.89 10.88
C GLY A 37 -3.20 12.17 11.90
N PRO A 38 -3.90 13.31 11.78
CA PRO A 38 -3.72 14.32 10.73
C PRO A 38 -2.39 15.09 10.84
N TYR A 39 -1.76 15.34 9.69
CA TYR A 39 -0.63 16.26 9.57
C TYR A 39 -1.05 17.51 8.82
N TYR A 40 -0.57 18.67 9.27
CA TYR A 40 -0.97 19.96 8.75
C TYR A 40 0.20 20.66 8.05
N ALA A 41 -0.11 21.39 6.97
CA ALA A 41 0.80 22.37 6.39
C ALA A 41 0.95 23.57 7.29
N ALA A 42 2.01 24.35 7.12
CA ALA A 42 2.24 25.60 7.86
C ALA A 42 0.99 26.50 7.83
N GLY A 43 0.63 27.04 8.99
CA GLY A 43 -0.60 27.84 9.18
C GLY A 43 -1.89 27.04 8.99
N SER A 44 -1.86 25.71 9.14
CA SER A 44 -3.02 24.82 9.03
C SER A 44 -3.79 24.94 7.71
N LYS A 45 -3.11 25.33 6.62
CA LYS A 45 -3.73 25.59 5.30
C LYS A 45 -4.06 24.34 4.51
N ALA A 46 -3.55 23.20 4.91
CA ALA A 46 -3.89 21.88 4.36
C ALA A 46 -3.77 20.81 5.45
N LYS A 47 -4.53 19.73 5.29
CA LYS A 47 -4.54 18.57 6.18
C LYS A 47 -4.40 17.28 5.37
N VAL A 48 -3.57 16.36 5.86
CA VAL A 48 -3.41 15.03 5.28
C VAL A 48 -3.56 13.97 6.37
N SER A 49 -4.33 12.93 6.10
CA SER A 49 -4.50 11.78 7.00
C SER A 49 -4.82 10.51 6.21
N GLY A 50 -4.58 9.36 6.84
CA GLY A 50 -4.86 8.10 6.19
C GLY A 50 -4.49 6.88 7.01
N SER A 51 -4.19 5.78 6.33
CA SER A 51 -3.74 4.54 6.90
C SER A 51 -2.60 3.93 6.08
N LEU A 52 -1.80 3.11 6.73
CA LEU A 52 -0.70 2.36 6.12
C LEU A 52 -0.80 0.90 6.54
N THR A 53 -0.65 0.00 5.58
CA THR A 53 -0.53 -1.44 5.81
C THR A 53 0.80 -1.91 5.25
N ALA A 54 1.64 -2.48 6.09
CA ALA A 54 2.86 -3.16 5.65
C ALA A 54 2.63 -4.67 5.67
N ALA A 55 3.18 -5.39 4.70
CA ALA A 55 3.19 -6.85 4.74
C ALA A 55 4.01 -7.34 5.94
N ALA A 56 3.59 -8.47 6.51
CA ALA A 56 4.42 -9.18 7.49
C ALA A 56 5.79 -9.50 6.89
N LYS A 57 6.82 -9.47 7.73
CA LYS A 57 8.20 -9.78 7.35
C LYS A 57 8.63 -11.05 8.07
N ASP A 58 9.23 -11.98 7.34
CA ASP A 58 9.83 -13.17 7.93
C ASP A 58 11.12 -12.81 8.70
N ASP A 59 11.84 -11.79 8.20
CA ASP A 59 13.04 -11.23 8.83
C ASP A 59 12.84 -9.71 9.05
N PRO A 60 12.91 -9.24 10.30
CA PRO A 60 12.73 -7.82 10.61
C PRO A 60 13.80 -6.91 9.99
N SER A 61 14.98 -7.43 9.66
CA SER A 61 16.07 -6.69 9.02
C SER A 61 15.86 -6.43 7.52
N LEU A 62 14.90 -7.11 6.90
CA LEU A 62 14.60 -6.96 5.49
C LEU A 62 13.51 -5.90 5.22
N PRO A 63 13.53 -5.27 4.04
CA PRO A 63 12.47 -4.41 3.58
C PRO A 63 11.12 -5.13 3.56
N ALA A 64 10.01 -4.41 3.79
CA ALA A 64 8.70 -5.01 3.66
C ALA A 64 8.44 -5.45 2.22
N PRO A 65 7.91 -6.66 1.98
CA PRO A 65 7.55 -7.14 0.64
C PRO A 65 6.65 -6.15 -0.11
N TYR A 66 5.73 -5.50 0.62
CA TYR A 66 4.98 -4.35 0.13
C TYR A 66 4.51 -3.46 1.28
N VAL A 67 4.27 -2.19 0.96
CA VAL A 67 3.56 -1.24 1.81
C VAL A 67 2.44 -0.61 0.99
N LYS A 68 1.23 -0.65 1.52
CA LYS A 68 0.05 0.02 0.97
C LYS A 68 -0.25 1.26 1.78
N VAL A 69 -0.35 2.40 1.11
CA VAL A 69 -0.71 3.69 1.70
C VAL A 69 -2.02 4.15 1.10
N ALA A 70 -2.96 4.56 1.95
CA ALA A 70 -4.23 5.15 1.53
C ALA A 70 -4.55 6.35 2.41
N GLY A 71 -5.25 7.33 1.85
CA GLY A 71 -5.61 8.52 2.62
C GLY A 71 -6.21 9.62 1.79
N SER A 72 -6.14 10.82 2.32
CA SER A 72 -6.66 12.01 1.64
C SER A 72 -5.93 13.28 2.05
N VAL A 73 -5.86 14.22 1.11
CA VAL A 73 -5.47 15.61 1.34
C VAL A 73 -6.69 16.51 1.26
N THR A 74 -6.81 17.47 2.18
CA THR A 74 -7.88 18.48 2.22
C THR A 74 -7.25 19.86 2.22
N SER A 75 -7.72 20.75 1.34
CA SER A 75 -7.34 22.17 1.37
C SER A 75 -8.18 22.90 2.43
N LEU A 76 -7.50 23.65 3.30
CA LEU A 76 -8.12 24.45 4.37
C LEU A 76 -7.94 25.94 4.15
N THR A 77 -7.56 26.37 2.93
CA THR A 77 -7.44 27.78 2.55
C THR A 77 -8.57 28.19 1.63
N HIS A 78 -9.13 29.37 1.88
CA HIS A 78 -10.17 30.00 1.03
C HIS A 78 -9.59 30.65 -0.24
N LYS A 79 -8.25 30.71 -0.38
CA LYS A 79 -7.60 31.27 -1.58
C LYS A 79 -7.63 30.25 -2.71
N ALA A 80 -8.46 30.49 -3.73
CA ALA A 80 -8.59 29.59 -4.90
C ALA A 80 -7.26 29.39 -5.69
N SER A 81 -6.32 30.35 -5.56
CA SER A 81 -4.98 30.24 -6.12
C SER A 81 -4.01 29.39 -5.29
N THR A 82 -4.44 28.83 -4.15
CA THR A 82 -3.59 28.07 -3.24
C THR A 82 -4.13 26.65 -3.11
N CYS A 83 -3.24 25.68 -3.18
CA CYS A 83 -3.57 24.26 -3.08
C CYS A 83 -2.92 23.62 -1.85
N GLY A 84 -3.61 22.66 -1.25
CA GLY A 84 -3.04 21.75 -0.29
C GLY A 84 -2.43 20.52 -1.00
N TRP A 85 -1.27 20.09 -0.53
CA TRP A 85 -0.50 19.00 -1.09
C TRP A 85 -0.17 17.92 -0.07
N ALA A 86 -0.21 16.66 -0.52
CA ALA A 86 0.41 15.52 0.13
C ALA A 86 1.54 15.01 -0.76
N LEU A 87 2.77 15.08 -0.28
CA LEU A 87 3.96 14.57 -0.96
C LEU A 87 4.46 13.33 -0.23
N PHE A 88 4.68 12.27 -0.98
CA PHE A 88 5.32 11.06 -0.46
C PHE A 88 6.68 10.88 -1.12
N ARG A 89 7.67 10.55 -0.29
CA ARG A 89 8.98 10.05 -0.69
C ARG A 89 9.05 8.60 -0.22
N VAL A 90 9.34 7.68 -1.13
CA VAL A 90 9.40 6.25 -0.84
C VAL A 90 10.75 5.71 -1.28
N SER A 91 11.54 5.20 -0.33
CA SER A 91 12.72 4.41 -0.65
C SER A 91 12.30 2.94 -0.81
N TYR A 92 12.80 2.30 -1.84
CA TYR A 92 12.53 0.89 -2.13
C TYR A 92 13.77 0.25 -2.77
N PHE A 93 13.80 -1.07 -2.78
CA PHE A 93 14.90 -1.84 -3.37
C PHE A 93 14.41 -2.57 -4.62
N ASP A 94 15.23 -2.59 -5.66
CA ASP A 94 14.98 -3.37 -6.86
C ASP A 94 15.35 -4.86 -6.66
N ALA A 95 15.24 -5.66 -7.73
CA ALA A 95 15.60 -7.08 -7.71
C ALA A 95 17.09 -7.32 -7.45
N ALA A 96 17.96 -6.36 -7.80
CA ALA A 96 19.39 -6.38 -7.53
C ALA A 96 19.75 -5.81 -6.15
N LYS A 97 18.74 -5.53 -5.29
CA LYS A 97 18.86 -4.93 -3.97
C LYS A 97 19.46 -3.52 -3.98
N GLN A 98 19.38 -2.82 -5.12
CA GLN A 98 19.83 -1.43 -5.21
C GLN A 98 18.73 -0.50 -4.68
N PRO A 99 19.09 0.53 -3.89
CA PRO A 99 18.13 1.49 -3.35
C PRO A 99 17.67 2.48 -4.41
N HIS A 100 16.38 2.75 -4.45
CA HIS A 100 15.74 3.73 -5.33
C HIS A 100 14.82 4.64 -4.54
N LEU A 101 14.52 5.83 -5.11
CA LEU A 101 13.56 6.77 -4.58
C LEU A 101 12.42 6.97 -5.57
N ALA A 102 11.19 6.89 -5.10
CA ALA A 102 9.99 7.26 -5.84
C ALA A 102 9.24 8.38 -5.14
N TYR A 103 8.71 9.32 -5.92
CA TYR A 103 7.88 10.41 -5.43
C TYR A 103 6.44 10.24 -5.89
N ARG A 104 5.49 10.54 -5.00
CA ARG A 104 4.06 10.62 -5.30
C ARG A 104 3.54 11.94 -4.74
N ASN A 105 2.72 12.64 -5.51
CA ASN A 105 2.11 13.87 -5.05
C ASN A 105 0.61 13.90 -5.36
N TYR A 106 -0.15 14.43 -4.43
CA TYR A 106 -1.61 14.59 -4.55
C TYR A 106 -1.99 15.98 -4.07
N ARG A 107 -2.89 16.65 -4.80
CA ARG A 107 -3.29 18.01 -4.47
C ARG A 107 -4.79 18.21 -4.55
N THR A 108 -5.25 19.20 -3.80
CA THR A 108 -6.59 19.77 -3.93
C THR A 108 -6.51 21.28 -3.71
N CYS A 109 -7.30 22.05 -4.46
CA CYS A 109 -7.19 23.52 -4.48
C CYS A 109 -8.48 24.24 -4.04
N SER A 110 -9.59 23.52 -3.85
CA SER A 110 -10.84 24.09 -3.37
C SER A 110 -10.94 23.93 -1.85
N TYR A 111 -11.41 24.95 -1.15
CA TYR A 111 -11.63 24.92 0.29
C TYR A 111 -12.53 23.75 0.70
N GLY A 112 -12.13 23.01 1.71
CA GLY A 112 -12.85 21.84 2.19
C GLY A 112 -12.83 20.62 1.24
N ALA A 113 -12.41 20.79 -0.01
CA ALA A 113 -12.36 19.70 -0.97
C ALA A 113 -11.31 18.67 -0.55
N LYS A 114 -11.70 17.39 -0.67
CA LYS A 114 -10.90 16.23 -0.30
C LYS A 114 -10.48 15.46 -1.56
N LYS A 115 -9.19 15.29 -1.75
CA LYS A 115 -8.63 14.38 -2.76
C LYS A 115 -8.14 13.11 -2.09
N THR A 116 -8.76 11.98 -2.40
CA THR A 116 -8.33 10.66 -1.94
C THR A 116 -7.16 10.14 -2.79
N PHE A 117 -6.35 9.28 -2.19
CA PHE A 117 -5.26 8.58 -2.85
C PHE A 117 -5.08 7.18 -2.25
N ALA A 118 -4.58 6.27 -3.08
CA ALA A 118 -4.07 4.98 -2.65
C ALA A 118 -2.94 4.55 -3.58
N PHE A 119 -1.89 3.96 -3.02
CA PHE A 119 -0.81 3.36 -3.79
C PHE A 119 -0.14 2.23 -3.01
N THR A 120 0.50 1.33 -3.75
CA THR A 120 1.29 0.23 -3.18
C THR A 120 2.70 0.28 -3.77
N VAL A 121 3.69 0.06 -2.92
CA VAL A 121 5.10 -0.07 -3.34
C VAL A 121 5.62 -1.40 -2.81
N LYS A 122 6.49 -2.06 -3.57
CA LYS A 122 7.14 -3.32 -3.21
C LYS A 122 8.55 -3.07 -2.66
N ASN A 123 9.06 -4.00 -1.87
CA ASN A 123 10.42 -4.00 -1.29
C ASN A 123 10.77 -2.66 -0.61
N VAL A 124 9.88 -2.21 0.26
CA VAL A 124 9.91 -0.85 0.81
C VAL A 124 10.88 -0.74 1.98
N GLY A 125 11.83 0.18 1.86
CA GLY A 125 12.71 0.60 2.95
C GLY A 125 12.03 1.64 3.84
N GLU A 126 11.52 2.73 3.25
CA GLU A 126 10.92 3.82 4.02
C GLU A 126 9.80 4.49 3.24
N VAL A 127 8.78 4.97 3.96
CA VAL A 127 7.73 5.85 3.45
C VAL A 127 7.68 7.10 4.30
N GLU A 128 7.85 8.23 3.66
CA GLU A 128 7.75 9.53 4.30
C GLU A 128 6.67 10.39 3.68
N LEU A 129 6.07 11.24 4.47
CA LEU A 129 5.04 12.18 4.06
C LEU A 129 5.46 13.61 4.39
N LYS A 130 5.15 14.52 3.49
CA LYS A 130 5.18 15.95 3.72
C LYS A 130 3.86 16.59 3.33
N THR A 131 3.38 17.52 4.14
CA THR A 131 2.18 18.30 3.86
C THR A 131 2.57 19.76 3.59
N CYS A 132 2.16 20.28 2.45
CA CYS A 132 2.43 21.68 2.06
C CYS A 132 1.13 22.40 1.68
N SER A 133 1.22 23.73 1.66
CA SER A 133 0.22 24.59 1.03
C SER A 133 0.93 25.69 0.25
N GLU A 134 0.69 25.76 -1.05
CA GLU A 134 1.36 26.69 -1.94
C GLU A 134 0.50 27.08 -3.15
N THR A 135 0.97 28.03 -3.94
CA THR A 135 0.27 28.48 -5.15
C THR A 135 -0.03 27.31 -6.09
N LYS A 136 -1.21 27.37 -6.72
CA LYS A 136 -1.69 26.37 -7.65
C LYS A 136 -0.69 26.17 -8.79
N ALA A 137 -0.18 24.94 -8.92
CA ALA A 137 0.77 24.51 -9.95
C ALA A 137 0.51 23.07 -10.39
N ALA A 138 1.07 22.63 -11.52
CA ALA A 138 0.96 21.24 -11.97
C ALA A 138 1.76 20.28 -11.10
N LYS A 139 2.90 20.73 -10.57
CA LYS A 139 3.81 19.99 -9.67
C LYS A 139 4.09 20.82 -8.42
N PRO A 140 4.43 20.19 -7.27
CA PRO A 140 4.87 20.92 -6.10
C PRO A 140 6.18 21.67 -6.38
N SER A 141 6.35 22.83 -5.76
CA SER A 141 7.58 23.63 -5.89
C SER A 141 8.77 22.92 -5.23
N LEU A 142 9.98 23.34 -5.58
CA LEU A 142 11.21 22.89 -4.90
C LEU A 142 11.15 23.23 -3.40
N ASN A 143 10.59 24.38 -3.04
CA ASN A 143 10.41 24.76 -1.65
C ASN A 143 9.51 23.75 -0.90
N CYS A 144 8.37 23.36 -1.47
CA CYS A 144 7.52 22.33 -0.88
C CYS A 144 8.22 20.97 -0.81
N GLN A 145 9.06 20.63 -1.78
CA GLN A 145 9.77 19.35 -1.80
C GLN A 145 10.93 19.30 -0.78
N TYR A 146 11.69 20.37 -0.64
CA TYR A 146 12.97 20.36 0.11
C TYR A 146 12.93 21.13 1.43
N ALA A 147 12.14 22.19 1.57
CA ALA A 147 12.07 22.94 2.83
C ALA A 147 11.19 22.24 3.87
N GLY A 148 11.60 22.27 5.14
CA GLY A 148 10.88 21.71 6.28
C GLY A 148 11.07 20.19 6.44
N THR A 149 10.25 19.59 7.31
CA THR A 149 10.47 18.23 7.82
C THR A 149 9.57 17.21 7.14
N TRP A 150 10.13 16.07 6.78
CA TRP A 150 9.40 14.86 6.40
C TRP A 150 8.96 14.09 7.64
N LYS A 151 7.78 13.49 7.58
CA LYS A 151 7.23 12.61 8.63
C LYS A 151 7.34 11.16 8.17
N THR A 152 8.17 10.38 8.84
CA THR A 152 8.28 8.94 8.59
C THR A 152 6.98 8.26 8.99
N LEU A 153 6.33 7.62 8.04
CA LEU A 153 5.13 6.78 8.22
C LEU A 153 5.51 5.32 8.41
N TYR A 154 6.58 4.88 7.76
CA TYR A 154 7.11 3.53 7.81
C TYR A 154 8.63 3.56 7.61
N ALA A 155 9.35 2.73 8.36
CA ALA A 155 10.75 2.41 8.13
C ALA A 155 11.01 0.96 8.55
N TYR A 156 11.71 0.20 7.71
CA TYR A 156 11.91 -1.24 7.93
C TYR A 156 12.86 -1.57 9.09
N TYR A 157 13.71 -0.63 9.46
CA TYR A 157 14.71 -0.74 10.53
C TYR A 157 14.21 -0.21 11.90
N LYS A 158 12.91 0.08 12.04
CA LYS A 158 12.28 0.57 13.28
C LYS A 158 11.33 -0.45 13.85
#